data_46a3cc61300fe9af9a39ea3036bc37d8
#
_entry.id   46a3cc61300fe9af9a39ea3036bc37d8
#
_cell.length_a   1.000
_cell.length_b   1.000
_cell.length_c   1.000
_cell.angle_alpha   90.00
_cell.angle_beta   90.00
_cell.angle_gamma   90.00
#
_symmetry.space_group_name_H-M   'P 1'
#
loop_
_entity.id
_entity.type
_entity.pdbx_description
1 polymer ?
#
loop_
_entity_poly.entity_id
_entity_poly.type
_entity_poly.pdbx_seq_one_letter_code
_entity_poly.pdbx_strand_id
1 'polypeptide(L)'
;IKSKAKRQKPDLLISAGDLTIFEHGLDFILNKLNSFNVKALLIHGNHETASVMKKLCKKYKNMVFIHKKQYTRNGYIFLGYGGGGFSIVEQGFYNTGKKFQKIIKKSKGKKIIFITHAPPYKTKLDLMVGSHCGNKTFRNFIAKNKVDLYICGHLHENFGKKDHIKKIHIVNPGPYGK
;
A
#
# COMPACT_ATOMS: atom_id res chain seq x y z
N ILE A 1 13.58 -6.14 9.57
CA ILE A 1 12.83 -4.87 9.74
C ILE A 1 13.28 -4.14 11.00
N LYS A 2 13.31 -4.80 12.20
CA LYS A 2 13.65 -4.13 13.48
C LYS A 2 15.01 -3.45 13.47
N SER A 3 16.08 -4.11 13.03
CA SER A 3 17.42 -3.54 12.94
C SER A 3 17.49 -2.35 11.99
N LYS A 4 16.81 -2.45 10.84
CA LYS A 4 16.73 -1.38 9.84
C LYS A 4 15.94 -0.17 10.36
N ALA A 5 14.80 -0.39 11.03
CA ALA A 5 14.00 0.67 11.63
C ALA A 5 14.78 1.41 12.73
N LYS A 6 15.51 0.68 13.59
CA LYS A 6 16.38 1.31 14.60
C LYS A 6 17.49 2.18 13.98
N ARG A 7 18.12 1.71 12.90
CA ARG A 7 19.21 2.43 12.21
C ARG A 7 18.70 3.65 11.45
N GLN A 8 17.58 3.52 10.74
CA GLN A 8 17.06 4.57 9.86
C GLN A 8 16.14 5.58 10.57
N LYS A 9 15.66 5.26 11.78
CA LYS A 9 14.73 6.11 12.56
C LYS A 9 13.61 6.70 11.70
N PRO A 10 12.79 5.88 11.00
CA PRO A 10 11.79 6.37 10.08
C PRO A 10 10.68 7.12 10.82
N ASP A 11 10.14 8.17 10.21
CA ASP A 11 8.98 8.91 10.71
C ASP A 11 7.67 8.14 10.56
N LEU A 12 7.62 7.21 9.60
CA LEU A 12 6.44 6.46 9.23
C LEU A 12 6.81 5.11 8.64
N LEU A 13 6.10 4.07 9.02
CA LEU A 13 6.15 2.76 8.38
C LEU A 13 4.95 2.60 7.46
N ILE A 14 5.12 1.90 6.34
CA ILE A 14 4.05 1.59 5.40
C ILE A 14 4.10 0.10 5.09
N SER A 15 2.96 -0.59 5.22
CA SER A 15 2.78 -1.96 4.76
C SER A 15 1.76 -2.00 3.62
N ALA A 16 2.17 -2.61 2.52
CA ALA A 16 1.33 -2.84 1.34
C ALA A 16 0.56 -4.18 1.40
N GLY A 17 0.33 -4.72 2.59
CA GLY A 17 -0.41 -5.98 2.80
C GLY A 17 0.49 -7.21 2.84
N ASP A 18 -0.13 -8.37 3.02
CA ASP A 18 0.51 -9.69 3.17
C ASP A 18 1.61 -9.69 4.26
N LEU A 19 1.22 -9.23 5.45
CA LEU A 19 2.08 -9.32 6.64
C LEU A 19 2.23 -10.76 7.11
N THR A 20 1.28 -11.62 6.75
CA THR A 20 1.18 -13.02 7.16
C THR A 20 0.69 -13.88 6.01
N ILE A 21 0.70 -15.18 6.22
CA ILE A 21 0.03 -16.16 5.36
C ILE A 21 -1.27 -16.56 6.06
N PHE A 22 -2.42 -16.25 5.42
CA PHE A 22 -3.77 -16.55 5.93
C PHE A 22 -4.00 -16.15 7.40
N GLU A 23 -3.56 -14.93 7.75
CA GLU A 23 -3.72 -14.31 9.07
C GLU A 23 -2.98 -15.00 10.23
N HIS A 24 -2.20 -16.07 9.95
CA HIS A 24 -1.44 -16.77 10.99
C HIS A 24 -0.41 -15.85 11.67
N GLY A 25 -0.54 -15.67 12.97
CA GLY A 25 0.34 -14.82 13.77
C GLY A 25 0.20 -13.31 13.53
N LEU A 26 -0.88 -12.85 12.89
CA LEU A 26 -1.06 -11.43 12.53
C LEU A 26 -1.03 -10.51 13.77
N ASP A 27 -1.69 -10.92 14.87
CA ASP A 27 -1.68 -10.13 16.11
C ASP A 27 -0.25 -9.98 16.69
N PHE A 28 0.54 -11.05 16.65
CA PHE A 28 1.95 -11.03 17.05
C PHE A 28 2.78 -10.09 16.18
N ILE A 29 2.61 -10.12 14.85
CA ILE A 29 3.32 -9.22 13.92
C ILE A 29 2.95 -7.76 14.18
N LEU A 30 1.66 -7.45 14.36
CA LEU A 30 1.21 -6.09 14.67
C LEU A 30 1.75 -5.59 16.01
N ASN A 31 1.78 -6.44 17.04
CA ASN A 31 2.40 -6.13 18.32
C ASN A 31 3.90 -5.80 18.16
N LYS A 32 4.62 -6.62 17.38
CA LYS A 32 6.03 -6.36 17.05
C LYS A 32 6.23 -5.04 16.33
N LEU A 33 5.39 -4.71 15.34
CA LEU A 33 5.46 -3.42 14.64
C LEU A 33 5.16 -2.26 15.59
N ASN A 34 4.18 -2.43 16.48
CA ASN A 34 3.82 -1.43 17.48
C ASN A 34 4.97 -1.13 18.46
N SER A 35 5.79 -2.15 18.79
CA SER A 35 6.95 -2.00 19.68
C SER A 35 8.08 -1.13 19.12
N PHE A 36 8.04 -0.78 17.83
CA PHE A 36 9.01 0.16 17.23
C PHE A 36 8.71 1.62 17.60
N ASN A 37 7.55 1.87 18.20
CA ASN A 37 7.09 3.20 18.57
C ASN A 37 7.06 4.21 17.42
N VAL A 38 6.83 3.71 16.22
CA VAL A 38 6.69 4.49 14.98
C VAL A 38 5.29 4.25 14.42
N LYS A 39 4.63 5.32 13.96
CA LYS A 39 3.33 5.20 13.30
C LYS A 39 3.44 4.32 12.05
N ALA A 40 2.53 3.37 11.90
CA ALA A 40 2.47 2.48 10.74
C ALA A 40 1.12 2.60 10.02
N LEU A 41 1.17 2.86 8.71
CA LEU A 41 0.01 2.81 7.83
C LEU A 41 -0.07 1.43 7.18
N LEU A 42 -1.22 0.80 7.29
CA LEU A 42 -1.42 -0.59 6.90
C LEU A 42 -2.64 -0.72 5.99
N ILE A 43 -2.49 -1.51 4.96
CA ILE A 43 -3.58 -2.11 4.20
C ILE A 43 -3.50 -3.63 4.35
N HIS A 44 -4.56 -4.36 4.03
CA HIS A 44 -4.51 -5.82 3.91
C HIS A 44 -4.05 -6.23 2.51
N GLY A 45 -3.46 -7.39 2.38
CA GLY A 45 -3.21 -8.05 1.10
C GLY A 45 -4.32 -9.02 0.74
N ASN A 46 -3.98 -10.11 0.04
CA ASN A 46 -4.93 -11.18 -0.24
C ASN A 46 -4.87 -12.30 0.82
N HIS A 47 -3.86 -12.31 1.67
CA HIS A 47 -3.72 -13.25 2.79
C HIS A 47 -4.41 -12.78 4.09
N GLU A 48 -4.85 -11.53 4.16
CA GLU A 48 -5.60 -11.01 5.30
C GLU A 48 -6.97 -10.47 4.87
N THR A 49 -7.95 -10.51 5.77
CA THR A 49 -9.23 -9.84 5.56
C THR A 49 -9.23 -8.41 6.10
N ALA A 50 -10.00 -7.54 5.44
CA ALA A 50 -10.13 -6.15 5.88
C ALA A 50 -10.74 -6.05 7.28
N SER A 51 -11.65 -6.96 7.64
CA SER A 51 -12.33 -7.01 8.94
C SER A 51 -11.36 -7.32 10.08
N VAL A 52 -10.54 -8.36 9.92
CA VAL A 52 -9.54 -8.78 10.91
C VAL A 52 -8.46 -7.72 11.06
N MET A 53 -7.90 -7.21 9.96
CA MET A 53 -6.93 -6.11 10.00
C MET A 53 -7.49 -4.87 10.71
N LYS A 54 -8.73 -4.47 10.41
CA LYS A 54 -9.38 -3.34 11.07
C LYS A 54 -9.56 -3.55 12.57
N LYS A 55 -9.97 -4.77 12.99
CA LYS A 55 -10.15 -5.15 14.40
C LYS A 55 -8.82 -5.12 15.15
N LEU A 56 -7.79 -5.78 14.61
CA LEU A 56 -6.49 -5.90 15.25
C LEU A 56 -5.73 -4.57 15.32
N CYS A 57 -5.74 -3.77 14.25
CA CYS A 57 -5.08 -2.45 14.28
C CYS A 57 -5.62 -1.53 15.38
N LYS A 58 -6.89 -1.68 15.78
CA LYS A 58 -7.47 -0.88 16.87
C LYS A 58 -6.86 -1.17 18.25
N LYS A 59 -6.26 -2.36 18.45
CA LYS A 59 -5.60 -2.74 19.70
C LYS A 59 -4.29 -1.98 19.92
N TYR A 60 -3.68 -1.44 18.86
CA TYR A 60 -2.32 -0.92 18.89
C TYR A 60 -2.26 0.57 18.55
N LYS A 61 -1.68 1.35 19.45
CA LYS A 61 -1.58 2.81 19.39
C LYS A 61 -0.95 3.34 18.10
N ASN A 62 0.03 2.61 17.55
CA ASN A 62 0.79 3.08 16.39
C ASN A 62 0.29 2.51 15.06
N MET A 63 -0.68 1.60 15.06
CA MET A 63 -1.21 0.95 13.85
C MET A 63 -2.43 1.70 13.30
N VAL A 64 -2.36 2.13 12.04
CA VAL A 64 -3.44 2.85 11.35
C VAL A 64 -3.85 2.06 10.11
N PHE A 65 -5.02 1.43 10.13
CA PHE A 65 -5.58 0.74 8.98
C PHE A 65 -6.25 1.71 8.02
N ILE A 66 -5.68 1.87 6.82
CA ILE A 66 -6.06 2.90 5.84
C ILE A 66 -6.80 2.34 4.61
N HIS A 67 -7.23 1.07 4.60
CA HIS A 67 -8.04 0.55 3.48
C HIS A 67 -9.29 1.41 3.24
N LYS A 68 -9.49 1.89 2.00
CA LYS A 68 -10.55 2.83 1.56
C LYS A 68 -10.57 4.17 2.31
N LYS A 69 -9.41 4.57 2.84
CA LYS A 69 -9.25 5.80 3.63
C LYS A 69 -8.03 6.60 3.18
N GLN A 70 -7.99 7.85 3.64
CA GLN A 70 -6.80 8.70 3.60
C GLN A 70 -6.17 8.83 4.99
N TYR A 71 -4.89 9.11 5.00
CA TYR A 71 -4.13 9.60 6.15
C TYR A 71 -3.31 10.80 5.70
N THR A 72 -3.22 11.85 6.52
CA THR A 72 -2.47 13.07 6.16
C THR A 72 -1.42 13.35 7.22
N ARG A 73 -0.18 13.60 6.79
CA ARG A 73 0.93 13.97 7.66
C ARG A 73 1.96 14.80 6.90
N ASN A 74 2.43 15.89 7.49
CA ASN A 74 3.57 16.70 7.02
C ASN A 74 3.53 17.02 5.51
N GLY A 75 2.40 17.50 5.00
CA GLY A 75 2.26 17.84 3.57
C GLY A 75 2.04 16.64 2.62
N TYR A 76 1.98 15.42 3.14
CA TYR A 76 1.69 14.20 2.40
C TYR A 76 0.27 13.71 2.66
N ILE A 77 -0.38 13.21 1.62
CA ILE A 77 -1.65 12.48 1.71
C ILE A 77 -1.41 11.05 1.24
N PHE A 78 -1.67 10.12 2.13
CA PHE A 78 -1.59 8.68 1.88
C PHE A 78 -3.01 8.17 1.61
N LEU A 79 -3.20 7.56 0.46
CA LEU A 79 -4.45 6.90 0.06
C LEU A 79 -4.22 5.40 0.08
N GLY A 80 -5.04 4.63 0.77
CA GLY A 80 -4.86 3.19 0.92
C GLY A 80 -6.00 2.37 0.34
N TYR A 81 -5.67 1.33 -0.43
CA TYR A 81 -6.63 0.35 -0.92
C TYR A 81 -6.01 -1.06 -0.90
N GLY A 82 -6.44 -1.90 0.01
CA GLY A 82 -5.96 -3.28 0.18
C GLY A 82 -6.81 -4.30 -0.56
N GLY A 83 -6.32 -5.53 -0.62
CA GLY A 83 -6.92 -6.63 -1.37
C GLY A 83 -6.53 -6.63 -2.84
N GLY A 84 -7.24 -7.42 -3.63
CA GLY A 84 -7.10 -7.48 -5.09
C GLY A 84 -6.23 -8.63 -5.60
N GLY A 85 -5.07 -8.90 -5.01
CA GLY A 85 -4.20 -9.99 -5.45
C GLY A 85 -4.06 -10.03 -6.98
N PHE A 86 -4.42 -11.15 -7.60
CA PHE A 86 -4.39 -11.36 -9.06
C PHE A 86 -5.59 -10.80 -9.83
N SER A 87 -6.43 -9.98 -9.19
CA SER A 87 -7.56 -9.34 -9.89
C SER A 87 -7.09 -8.33 -10.92
N ILE A 88 -7.33 -8.60 -12.21
CA ILE A 88 -6.99 -7.68 -13.31
C ILE A 88 -7.83 -6.39 -13.24
N VAL A 89 -9.08 -6.51 -12.77
CA VAL A 89 -10.02 -5.39 -12.59
C VAL A 89 -10.55 -5.39 -11.17
N GLU A 90 -10.45 -4.24 -10.49
CA GLU A 90 -10.93 -4.07 -9.11
C GLU A 90 -12.26 -3.32 -9.11
N GLN A 91 -13.37 -4.07 -9.20
CA GLN A 91 -14.73 -3.51 -9.23
C GLN A 91 -15.07 -2.74 -7.95
N GLY A 92 -14.64 -3.25 -6.80
CA GLY A 92 -14.85 -2.62 -5.48
C GLY A 92 -14.17 -1.26 -5.31
N PHE A 93 -13.26 -0.89 -6.22
CA PHE A 93 -12.55 0.38 -6.17
C PHE A 93 -13.37 1.57 -6.68
N TYR A 94 -14.42 1.37 -7.46
CA TYR A 94 -15.13 2.46 -8.16
C TYR A 94 -15.53 3.63 -7.24
N ASN A 95 -16.28 3.36 -6.18
CA ASN A 95 -16.72 4.39 -5.24
C ASN A 95 -15.56 5.00 -4.45
N THR A 96 -14.59 4.18 -4.06
CA THR A 96 -13.36 4.63 -3.39
C THR A 96 -12.54 5.52 -4.31
N GLY A 97 -12.41 5.15 -5.58
CA GLY A 97 -11.72 5.93 -6.60
C GLY A 97 -12.33 7.31 -6.77
N LYS A 98 -13.65 7.43 -6.87
CA LYS A 98 -14.35 8.73 -6.90
C LYS A 98 -14.06 9.58 -5.66
N LYS A 99 -14.08 8.96 -4.47
CA LYS A 99 -13.71 9.63 -3.22
C LYS A 99 -12.27 10.13 -3.24
N PHE A 100 -11.34 9.30 -3.66
CA PHE A 100 -9.93 9.66 -3.75
C PHE A 100 -9.67 10.76 -4.78
N GLN A 101 -10.36 10.75 -5.93
CA GLN A 101 -10.29 11.85 -6.90
C GLN A 101 -10.71 13.20 -6.30
N LYS A 102 -11.80 13.22 -5.52
CA LYS A 102 -12.23 14.45 -4.82
C LYS A 102 -11.16 14.94 -3.83
N ILE A 103 -10.52 14.00 -3.11
CA ILE A 103 -9.42 14.33 -2.18
C ILE A 103 -8.24 14.92 -2.92
N ILE A 104 -7.79 14.29 -4.01
CA ILE A 104 -6.65 14.73 -4.83
C ILE A 104 -6.91 16.14 -5.38
N LYS A 105 -8.10 16.39 -5.94
CA LYS A 105 -8.48 17.70 -6.48
C LYS A 105 -8.42 18.83 -5.43
N LYS A 106 -8.77 18.53 -4.18
CA LYS A 106 -8.75 19.49 -3.06
C LYS A 106 -7.35 19.64 -2.42
N SER A 107 -6.38 18.82 -2.80
CA SER A 107 -5.07 18.71 -2.13
C SER A 107 -3.98 19.58 -2.76
N LYS A 108 -4.29 20.87 -3.01
CA LYS A 108 -3.32 21.82 -3.57
C LYS A 108 -2.04 21.86 -2.72
N GLY A 109 -0.87 21.76 -3.37
CA GLY A 109 0.45 21.83 -2.72
C GLY A 109 0.90 20.58 -1.97
N LYS A 110 0.03 19.56 -1.79
CA LYS A 110 0.39 18.32 -1.09
C LYS A 110 0.87 17.24 -2.06
N LYS A 111 1.75 16.37 -1.56
CA LYS A 111 2.21 15.17 -2.25
C LYS A 111 1.25 14.01 -2.00
N ILE A 112 0.90 13.29 -3.07
CA ILE A 112 -0.05 12.18 -3.00
C ILE A 112 0.71 10.85 -3.10
N ILE A 113 0.57 10.02 -2.09
CA ILE A 113 1.11 8.65 -2.05
C ILE A 113 -0.07 7.69 -2.11
N PHE A 114 -0.11 6.85 -3.14
CA PHE A 114 -1.15 5.84 -3.27
C PHE A 114 -0.58 4.46 -2.98
N ILE A 115 -1.20 3.75 -2.04
CA ILE A 115 -0.75 2.46 -1.54
C ILE A 115 -1.82 1.43 -1.87
N THR A 116 -1.43 0.41 -2.64
CA THR A 116 -2.29 -0.76 -2.94
C THR A 116 -1.53 -2.04 -2.70
N HIS A 117 -2.25 -3.18 -2.60
CA HIS A 117 -1.57 -4.46 -2.52
C HIS A 117 -1.10 -4.90 -3.92
N ALA A 118 -2.02 -4.99 -4.88
CA ALA A 118 -1.68 -5.38 -6.24
C ALA A 118 -0.90 -4.30 -7.00
N PRO A 119 0.11 -4.66 -7.83
CA PRO A 119 0.83 -3.73 -8.67
C PRO A 119 -0.05 -3.21 -9.83
N PRO A 120 0.26 -2.05 -10.43
CA PRO A 120 -0.45 -1.55 -11.59
C PRO A 120 -0.04 -2.30 -12.86
N TYR A 121 -1.00 -2.55 -13.75
CA TYR A 121 -0.83 -3.29 -15.00
C TYR A 121 0.21 -2.66 -15.94
N LYS A 122 0.97 -3.49 -16.67
CA LYS A 122 2.04 -3.12 -17.63
C LYS A 122 3.13 -2.26 -16.97
N THR A 123 3.76 -2.80 -15.95
CA THR A 123 4.95 -2.25 -15.29
C THR A 123 5.97 -3.36 -15.06
N LYS A 124 7.19 -3.00 -14.66
CA LYS A 124 8.20 -3.99 -14.24
C LYS A 124 7.81 -4.72 -12.95
N LEU A 125 6.80 -4.21 -12.24
CA LEU A 125 6.37 -4.72 -10.94
C LEU A 125 5.26 -5.78 -11.05
N ASP A 126 4.64 -5.94 -12.24
CA ASP A 126 3.54 -6.87 -12.48
C ASP A 126 3.87 -8.01 -13.44
N LEU A 127 5.14 -8.16 -13.80
CA LEU A 127 5.61 -9.26 -14.63
C LEU A 127 5.74 -10.55 -13.81
N MET A 128 5.08 -11.61 -14.26
CA MET A 128 5.17 -12.96 -13.73
C MET A 128 5.20 -13.96 -14.89
N VAL A 129 6.30 -14.74 -14.97
CA VAL A 129 6.51 -15.75 -16.04
C VAL A 129 6.24 -15.16 -17.44
N GLY A 130 6.81 -13.97 -17.72
CA GLY A 130 6.68 -13.31 -19.03
C GLY A 130 5.34 -12.60 -19.31
N SER A 131 4.37 -12.71 -18.42
CA SER A 131 3.04 -12.11 -18.58
C SER A 131 2.77 -11.00 -17.55
N HIS A 132 2.00 -9.99 -17.96
CA HIS A 132 1.54 -8.93 -17.07
C HIS A 132 0.26 -9.36 -16.34
N CYS A 133 0.31 -9.41 -15.00
CA CYS A 133 -0.81 -9.80 -14.14
C CYS A 133 -1.27 -8.71 -13.16
N GLY A 134 -0.81 -7.48 -13.34
CA GLY A 134 -1.18 -6.35 -12.51
C GLY A 134 -2.58 -5.82 -12.76
N ASN A 135 -2.99 -4.87 -11.94
CA ASN A 135 -4.35 -4.34 -11.91
C ASN A 135 -4.54 -3.15 -12.87
N LYS A 136 -5.45 -3.30 -13.85
CA LYS A 136 -5.79 -2.27 -14.84
C LYS A 136 -6.56 -1.10 -14.23
N THR A 137 -7.38 -1.36 -13.21
CA THR A 137 -8.16 -0.30 -12.53
C THR A 137 -7.21 0.69 -11.84
N PHE A 138 -6.22 0.20 -11.11
CA PHE A 138 -5.24 1.05 -10.44
C PHE A 138 -4.35 1.78 -11.45
N ARG A 139 -3.90 1.10 -12.52
CA ARG A 139 -3.17 1.76 -13.59
C ARG A 139 -3.93 2.95 -14.17
N ASN A 140 -5.21 2.74 -14.52
CA ASN A 140 -6.07 3.77 -15.09
C ASN A 140 -6.31 4.91 -14.12
N PHE A 141 -6.47 4.60 -12.83
CA PHE A 141 -6.66 5.61 -11.80
C PHE A 141 -5.44 6.53 -11.67
N ILE A 142 -4.25 5.99 -11.53
CA ILE A 142 -3.03 6.80 -11.36
C ILE A 142 -2.66 7.55 -12.64
N ALA A 143 -2.92 7.01 -13.83
CA ALA A 143 -2.66 7.68 -15.10
C ALA A 143 -3.54 8.94 -15.32
N LYS A 144 -4.73 8.99 -14.68
CA LYS A 144 -5.72 10.08 -14.79
C LYS A 144 -5.69 11.06 -13.62
N ASN A 145 -4.94 10.77 -12.56
CA ASN A 145 -4.92 11.58 -11.34
C ASN A 145 -3.49 11.96 -10.95
N LYS A 146 -3.34 13.09 -10.25
CA LYS A 146 -2.05 13.48 -9.70
C LYS A 146 -1.69 12.53 -8.56
N VAL A 147 -0.73 11.65 -8.78
CA VAL A 147 -0.10 10.80 -7.79
C VAL A 147 1.41 11.00 -7.92
N ASP A 148 2.11 11.20 -6.82
CA ASP A 148 3.57 11.43 -6.82
C ASP A 148 4.34 10.12 -6.62
N LEU A 149 3.81 9.22 -5.77
CA LEU A 149 4.41 7.92 -5.47
C LEU A 149 3.32 6.85 -5.37
N TYR A 150 3.57 5.69 -5.98
CA TYR A 150 2.74 4.51 -5.85
C TYR A 150 3.55 3.39 -5.17
N ILE A 151 2.97 2.79 -4.14
CA ILE A 151 3.59 1.70 -3.39
C ILE A 151 2.69 0.47 -3.51
N CYS A 152 3.27 -0.67 -3.89
CA CYS A 152 2.56 -1.94 -3.95
C CYS A 152 3.40 -3.08 -3.36
N GLY A 153 2.79 -4.26 -3.25
CA GLY A 153 3.40 -5.51 -2.82
C GLY A 153 3.06 -6.65 -3.77
N HIS A 154 2.54 -7.75 -3.20
CA HIS A 154 1.98 -8.93 -3.83
C HIS A 154 2.99 -9.82 -4.56
N LEU A 155 3.56 -9.39 -5.67
CA LEU A 155 4.43 -10.22 -6.50
C LEU A 155 5.84 -10.28 -5.93
N HIS A 156 6.20 -11.44 -5.38
CA HIS A 156 7.47 -11.67 -4.69
C HIS A 156 8.65 -11.63 -5.65
N GLU A 157 8.47 -12.05 -6.90
CA GLU A 157 9.48 -12.01 -7.96
C GLU A 157 9.90 -10.59 -8.32
N ASN A 158 9.12 -9.61 -7.90
CA ASN A 158 9.33 -8.21 -8.18
C ASN A 158 9.75 -7.39 -6.95
N PHE A 159 10.19 -8.04 -5.88
CA PHE A 159 10.69 -7.36 -4.69
C PHE A 159 11.88 -6.45 -5.02
N GLY A 160 11.79 -5.24 -4.51
CA GLY A 160 12.84 -4.25 -4.70
C GLY A 160 12.81 -3.53 -6.05
N LYS A 161 11.98 -3.95 -6.99
CA LYS A 161 11.86 -3.29 -8.30
C LYS A 161 11.19 -1.92 -8.20
N LYS A 162 11.58 -1.06 -9.13
CA LYS A 162 11.03 0.28 -9.33
C LYS A 162 10.69 0.47 -10.79
N ASP A 163 9.69 1.31 -11.06
CA ASP A 163 9.29 1.72 -12.40
C ASP A 163 8.60 3.08 -12.36
N HIS A 164 8.11 3.56 -13.49
CA HIS A 164 7.32 4.78 -13.57
C HIS A 164 6.17 4.65 -14.57
N ILE A 165 5.09 5.36 -14.28
CA ILE A 165 4.03 5.65 -15.23
C ILE A 165 4.01 7.17 -15.39
N LYS A 166 4.44 7.68 -16.56
CA LYS A 166 4.67 9.12 -16.75
C LYS A 166 5.66 9.66 -15.69
N LYS A 167 5.24 10.61 -14.85
CA LYS A 167 6.03 11.20 -13.75
C LYS A 167 5.81 10.52 -12.39
N ILE A 168 5.01 9.45 -12.33
CA ILE A 168 4.67 8.76 -11.10
C ILE A 168 5.73 7.69 -10.83
N HIS A 169 6.42 7.79 -9.71
CA HIS A 169 7.31 6.73 -9.25
C HIS A 169 6.50 5.57 -8.69
N ILE A 170 6.90 4.35 -9.03
CA ILE A 170 6.25 3.11 -8.58
C ILE A 170 7.29 2.22 -7.93
N VAL A 171 6.97 1.64 -6.77
CA VAL A 171 7.90 0.78 -6.03
C VAL A 171 7.18 -0.42 -5.41
N ASN A 172 7.82 -1.58 -5.51
CA ASN A 172 7.56 -2.73 -4.66
C ASN A 172 8.74 -2.86 -3.67
N PRO A 173 8.60 -2.44 -2.40
CA PRO A 173 9.72 -2.41 -1.47
C PRO A 173 10.18 -3.80 -1.02
N GLY A 174 9.37 -4.83 -1.24
CA GLY A 174 9.60 -6.17 -0.72
C GLY A 174 9.49 -6.28 0.80
N PRO A 175 9.75 -7.48 1.36
CA PRO A 175 9.49 -7.78 2.77
C PRO A 175 10.43 -7.08 3.74
N TYR A 176 11.59 -6.63 3.27
CA TYR A 176 12.61 -5.96 4.12
C TYR A 176 12.54 -4.44 4.05
N GLY A 177 11.64 -3.89 3.25
CA GLY A 177 11.46 -2.46 3.04
C GLY A 177 12.63 -1.78 2.31
N LYS A 178 12.38 -0.58 1.83
CA LYS A 178 13.38 0.32 1.22
C LYS A 178 13.31 1.69 1.84
#